data_b6679ca2b3212493b4b8c0f6f6a1c453
#
_entry.id   b6679ca2b3212493b4b8c0f6f6a1c453
#
_cell.length_a   1.000
_cell.length_b   1.000
_cell.length_c   1.000
_cell.angle_alpha   90.00
_cell.angle_beta   90.00
_cell.angle_gamma   90.00
#
_symmetry.space_group_name_H-M   'P 1'
#
loop_
_entity.id
_entity.type
_entity.pdbx_description
1 polymer ?
#
loop_
_entity_poly.entity_id
_entity_poly.type
_entity_poly.pdbx_seq_one_letter_code
_entity_poly.pdbx_strand_id
1 'polypeptide(L)'
;MRGFDIVLGMDWLASNNADILCKKKMVRIPLENGSEALVYGDRRERKSCLISMIKARRCLGKGYVGYLAYVLDAKKEKRGLEDVPIVRDYPEVFPDELTGLPLDRQVEFKIDLVPGAAPVARAPYRLAPAEMKEMMTQLQELLDKGFIRPSSSPWGAPVLFVKKKDGSMRMCIDFRELNKVTVKNKYPLPRIDDLFDQLQGASYFSKIDLRPGYHQLKVREEDTPNTAFRTRYGHYKFLVMPFGLTNAPAAFMDLMNRVCHPFLDKCVIVFIDDIMIYSRSREEHEEHLRSVLELLKSEKLFAKFSKCEFWLREVQFLGHVVSKNSIKVDPPKIEVIRNWEPPRSPTEVRSFLGLAGYHLKFIQDFSRIATPLAALTKKNNKYEWTEAQEAAC
;
A
#
# COMPACT_ATOMS: atom_id res chain seq x y z
N MET A 1 -11.37 -13.50 -19.29
CA MET A 1 -12.73 -13.12 -19.73
C MET A 1 -13.71 -14.11 -19.14
N ARG A 2 -14.24 -13.86 -17.94
CA ARG A 2 -15.27 -14.72 -17.33
C ARG A 2 -16.63 -14.05 -17.54
N GLY A 3 -17.58 -14.73 -18.17
CA GLY A 3 -18.97 -14.27 -18.33
C GLY A 3 -19.48 -14.20 -19.77
N PHE A 4 -18.74 -14.73 -20.73
CA PHE A 4 -19.20 -14.85 -22.12
C PHE A 4 -19.18 -16.32 -22.53
N ASP A 5 -20.31 -16.81 -23.03
CA ASP A 5 -20.41 -18.18 -23.56
C ASP A 5 -19.77 -18.27 -24.94
N ILE A 6 -19.87 -17.17 -25.73
CA ILE A 6 -19.32 -17.08 -27.08
C ILE A 6 -18.78 -15.65 -27.30
N VAL A 7 -17.64 -15.53 -27.97
CA VAL A 7 -17.08 -14.26 -28.45
C VAL A 7 -16.91 -14.38 -29.96
N LEU A 8 -17.62 -13.55 -30.72
CA LEU A 8 -17.55 -13.51 -32.17
C LEU A 8 -16.62 -12.38 -32.61
N GLY A 9 -15.62 -12.72 -33.43
CA GLY A 9 -14.66 -11.76 -33.98
C GLY A 9 -15.19 -11.06 -35.23
N MET A 10 -14.46 -10.05 -35.70
CA MET A 10 -14.78 -9.30 -36.94
C MET A 10 -14.70 -10.20 -38.19
N ASP A 11 -13.85 -11.20 -38.16
CA ASP A 11 -13.72 -12.23 -39.20
C ASP A 11 -15.01 -13.02 -39.37
N TRP A 12 -15.62 -13.47 -38.26
CA TRP A 12 -16.90 -14.15 -38.29
C TRP A 12 -18.04 -13.25 -38.77
N LEU A 13 -18.07 -12.00 -38.31
CA LEU A 13 -19.08 -11.00 -38.68
C LEU A 13 -18.99 -10.71 -40.19
N ALA A 14 -17.79 -10.54 -40.74
CA ALA A 14 -17.55 -10.31 -42.15
C ALA A 14 -17.96 -11.51 -43.02
N SER A 15 -17.61 -12.74 -42.58
CA SER A 15 -17.95 -13.97 -43.31
C SER A 15 -19.47 -14.24 -43.41
N ASN A 16 -20.23 -13.75 -42.45
CA ASN A 16 -21.69 -13.85 -42.39
C ASN A 16 -22.44 -12.59 -42.83
N ASN A 17 -21.74 -11.61 -43.42
CA ASN A 17 -22.30 -10.29 -43.81
C ASN A 17 -23.14 -9.62 -42.72
N ALA A 18 -22.71 -9.77 -41.46
CA ALA A 18 -23.43 -9.24 -40.31
C ALA A 18 -23.22 -7.75 -40.10
N ASP A 19 -24.29 -6.99 -39.92
CA ASP A 19 -24.25 -5.55 -39.65
C ASP A 19 -24.37 -5.27 -38.16
N ILE A 20 -23.45 -4.46 -37.61
CA ILE A 20 -23.54 -3.97 -36.24
C ILE A 20 -24.25 -2.61 -36.22
N LEU A 21 -25.48 -2.56 -35.73
CA LEU A 21 -26.28 -1.36 -35.56
C LEU A 21 -26.06 -0.77 -34.16
N CYS A 22 -24.94 -0.07 -33.95
CA CYS A 22 -24.51 0.43 -32.64
C CYS A 22 -25.56 1.29 -31.94
N LYS A 23 -26.25 2.19 -32.67
CA LYS A 23 -27.30 3.06 -32.12
C LYS A 23 -28.51 2.28 -31.57
N LYS A 24 -28.85 1.13 -32.21
CA LYS A 24 -29.93 0.23 -31.78
C LYS A 24 -29.47 -0.88 -30.84
N LYS A 25 -28.16 -0.99 -30.58
CA LYS A 25 -27.53 -2.06 -29.78
C LYS A 25 -27.97 -3.46 -30.27
N MET A 26 -27.89 -3.69 -31.55
CA MET A 26 -28.28 -4.96 -32.16
C MET A 26 -27.33 -5.35 -33.29
N VAL A 27 -27.25 -6.64 -33.56
CA VAL A 27 -26.55 -7.22 -34.72
C VAL A 27 -27.60 -7.82 -35.64
N ARG A 28 -27.51 -7.50 -36.91
CA ARG A 28 -28.34 -8.06 -37.97
C ARG A 28 -27.51 -9.06 -38.76
N ILE A 29 -28.01 -10.26 -38.88
CA ILE A 29 -27.35 -11.36 -39.57
C ILE A 29 -28.29 -11.86 -40.67
N PRO A 30 -27.94 -11.69 -41.96
CA PRO A 30 -28.72 -12.25 -43.05
C PRO A 30 -28.62 -13.80 -43.04
N LEU A 31 -29.72 -14.48 -43.23
CA LEU A 31 -29.82 -15.94 -43.28
C LEU A 31 -29.93 -16.42 -44.72
N GLU A 32 -29.49 -17.65 -45.02
CA GLU A 32 -29.50 -18.25 -46.35
C GLU A 32 -30.90 -18.37 -46.98
N ASN A 33 -31.95 -18.32 -46.17
CA ASN A 33 -33.35 -18.37 -46.60
C ASN A 33 -33.94 -16.98 -46.94
N GLY A 34 -33.12 -15.92 -47.03
CA GLY A 34 -33.55 -14.58 -47.32
C GLY A 34 -34.18 -13.80 -46.14
N SER A 35 -34.31 -14.41 -44.96
CA SER A 35 -34.73 -13.76 -43.73
C SER A 35 -33.55 -13.17 -42.97
N GLU A 36 -33.79 -12.31 -41.99
CA GLU A 36 -32.75 -11.68 -41.17
C GLU A 36 -32.90 -12.12 -39.70
N ALA A 37 -31.81 -12.56 -39.09
CA ALA A 37 -31.77 -12.76 -37.63
C ALA A 37 -31.32 -11.45 -36.95
N LEU A 38 -32.08 -11.03 -35.94
CA LEU A 38 -31.79 -9.82 -35.16
C LEU A 38 -31.38 -10.24 -33.75
N VAL A 39 -30.10 -10.04 -33.40
CA VAL A 39 -29.57 -10.30 -32.07
C VAL A 39 -29.48 -8.97 -31.33
N TYR A 40 -30.27 -8.84 -30.28
CA TYR A 40 -30.29 -7.61 -29.47
C TYR A 40 -29.25 -7.71 -28.36
N GLY A 41 -28.44 -6.66 -28.21
CA GLY A 41 -27.60 -6.47 -27.04
C GLY A 41 -28.46 -6.35 -25.78
N ASP A 42 -27.92 -6.76 -24.64
CA ASP A 42 -28.65 -6.78 -23.36
C ASP A 42 -29.19 -5.36 -23.03
N ARG A 43 -30.50 -5.22 -23.14
CA ARG A 43 -31.24 -3.99 -22.78
C ARG A 43 -31.60 -3.93 -21.30
N ARG A 44 -31.16 -4.88 -20.50
CA ARG A 44 -31.46 -4.90 -19.08
C ARG A 44 -30.70 -3.78 -18.39
N GLU A 45 -31.29 -2.60 -18.36
CA GLU A 45 -31.14 -1.79 -17.15
C GLU A 45 -31.62 -2.71 -16.01
N ARG A 46 -30.67 -3.23 -15.24
CA ARG A 46 -30.99 -3.92 -13.98
C ARG A 46 -31.60 -2.89 -13.07
N LYS A 47 -32.92 -2.67 -13.18
CA LYS A 47 -33.67 -1.97 -12.14
C LYS A 47 -33.46 -2.80 -10.88
N SER A 48 -32.69 -2.27 -9.94
CA SER A 48 -32.57 -2.83 -8.61
C SER A 48 -33.97 -2.94 -8.02
N CYS A 49 -34.49 -4.15 -7.94
CA CYS A 49 -35.81 -4.39 -7.42
C CYS A 49 -35.72 -4.45 -5.90
N LEU A 50 -36.07 -3.37 -5.22
CA LEU A 50 -36.23 -3.36 -3.77
C LEU A 50 -37.36 -4.33 -3.40
N ILE A 51 -37.06 -5.30 -2.57
CA ILE A 51 -38.02 -6.27 -2.05
C ILE A 51 -38.15 -6.12 -0.53
N SER A 52 -39.32 -6.44 0.00
CA SER A 52 -39.53 -6.41 1.44
C SER A 52 -38.71 -7.52 2.13
N MET A 53 -38.39 -7.32 3.40
CA MET A 53 -37.66 -8.28 4.23
C MET A 53 -38.34 -9.67 4.29
N ILE A 54 -39.68 -9.70 4.27
CA ILE A 54 -40.48 -10.95 4.23
C ILE A 54 -40.24 -11.69 2.91
N LYS A 55 -40.19 -10.97 1.79
CA LYS A 55 -39.92 -11.54 0.47
C LYS A 55 -38.48 -12.02 0.35
N ALA A 56 -37.52 -11.26 0.93
CA ALA A 56 -36.13 -11.66 1.01
C ALA A 56 -35.94 -12.97 1.81
N ARG A 57 -36.58 -13.11 2.97
CA ARG A 57 -36.57 -14.36 3.76
C ARG A 57 -37.15 -15.53 2.98
N ARG A 58 -38.23 -15.34 2.21
CA ARG A 58 -38.79 -16.41 1.36
C ARG A 58 -37.84 -16.82 0.23
N CYS A 59 -37.10 -15.88 -0.35
CA CYS A 59 -36.09 -16.18 -1.37
C CYS A 59 -34.93 -16.97 -0.75
N LEU A 60 -34.39 -16.55 0.38
CA LEU A 60 -33.33 -17.27 1.10
C LEU A 60 -33.78 -18.69 1.50
N GLY A 61 -35.02 -18.87 1.98
CA GLY A 61 -35.59 -20.18 2.30
C GLY A 61 -35.79 -21.09 1.07
N LYS A 62 -35.75 -20.56 -0.15
CA LYS A 62 -35.77 -21.32 -1.42
C LYS A 62 -34.39 -21.57 -2.00
N GLY A 63 -33.31 -21.30 -1.24
CA GLY A 63 -31.94 -21.57 -1.66
C GLY A 63 -31.29 -20.48 -2.55
N TYR A 64 -31.93 -19.28 -2.67
CA TYR A 64 -31.27 -18.16 -3.37
C TYR A 64 -30.12 -17.63 -2.53
N VAL A 65 -28.99 -17.36 -3.17
CA VAL A 65 -27.81 -16.78 -2.51
C VAL A 65 -28.07 -15.30 -2.23
N GLY A 66 -27.90 -14.89 -0.97
CA GLY A 66 -28.00 -13.48 -0.54
C GLY A 66 -26.62 -12.97 -0.10
N TYR A 67 -26.30 -11.75 -0.53
CA TYR A 67 -25.10 -11.05 -0.06
C TYR A 67 -25.53 -9.88 0.82
N LEU A 68 -24.92 -9.74 1.98
CA LEU A 68 -25.05 -8.55 2.82
C LEU A 68 -24.11 -7.50 2.27
N ALA A 69 -24.66 -6.44 1.65
CA ALA A 69 -23.88 -5.31 1.20
C ALA A 69 -24.12 -4.14 2.15
N TYR A 70 -23.07 -3.58 2.71
CA TYR A 70 -23.12 -2.29 3.39
C TYR A 70 -22.91 -1.18 2.36
N VAL A 71 -23.85 -0.25 2.29
CA VAL A 71 -23.63 0.99 1.54
C VAL A 71 -22.75 1.88 2.41
N LEU A 72 -21.47 1.90 2.13
CA LEU A 72 -20.60 2.95 2.64
C LEU A 72 -20.88 4.19 1.80
N ASP A 73 -21.42 5.23 2.44
CA ASP A 73 -21.59 6.52 1.79
C ASP A 73 -20.19 7.08 1.50
N ALA A 74 -19.78 7.00 0.22
CA ALA A 74 -18.51 7.53 -0.26
C ALA A 74 -18.42 9.07 -0.13
N LYS A 75 -19.54 9.71 0.18
CA LYS A 75 -19.67 11.12 0.55
C LYS A 75 -19.69 11.35 2.06
N LYS A 76 -18.97 10.55 2.86
CA LYS A 76 -18.55 11.10 4.15
C LYS A 76 -17.73 12.33 3.81
N GLU A 77 -18.30 13.50 4.03
CA GLU A 77 -17.58 14.78 4.03
C GLU A 77 -16.27 14.51 4.76
N LYS A 78 -15.16 14.70 4.06
CA LYS A 78 -13.84 14.56 4.69
C LYS A 78 -13.82 15.60 5.79
N ARG A 79 -13.91 15.15 7.03
CA ARG A 79 -13.79 16.04 8.19
C ARG A 79 -12.56 16.90 7.98
N GLY A 80 -12.76 18.20 8.02
CA GLY A 80 -11.66 19.15 7.98
C GLY A 80 -10.80 19.02 9.24
N LEU A 81 -9.63 19.60 9.22
CA LEU A 81 -8.76 19.67 10.40
C LEU A 81 -9.48 20.37 11.56
N GLU A 82 -10.31 21.37 11.25
CA GLU A 82 -11.07 22.17 12.23
C GLU A 82 -12.18 21.36 12.93
N ASP A 83 -12.64 20.26 12.31
CA ASP A 83 -13.70 19.42 12.86
C ASP A 83 -13.21 18.39 13.89
N VAL A 84 -11.88 18.20 14.00
CA VAL A 84 -11.29 17.20 14.88
C VAL A 84 -10.82 17.83 16.19
N PRO A 85 -11.46 17.50 17.34
CA PRO A 85 -11.06 18.03 18.64
C PRO A 85 -9.57 17.78 18.92
N ILE A 86 -8.90 18.76 19.53
CA ILE A 86 -7.46 18.80 19.84
C ILE A 86 -6.61 19.00 18.57
N VAL A 87 -6.84 18.23 17.51
CA VAL A 87 -6.02 18.29 16.28
C VAL A 87 -6.09 19.67 15.64
N ARG A 88 -7.25 20.33 15.69
CA ARG A 88 -7.47 21.71 15.22
C ARG A 88 -6.57 22.75 15.90
N ASP A 89 -6.08 22.45 17.10
CA ASP A 89 -5.21 23.35 17.88
C ASP A 89 -3.73 23.26 17.43
N TYR A 90 -3.41 22.33 16.50
CA TYR A 90 -2.06 22.07 16.01
C TYR A 90 -1.96 22.12 14.47
N PRO A 91 -2.42 23.18 13.81
CA PRO A 91 -2.38 23.24 12.33
C PRO A 91 -0.96 23.18 11.79
N GLU A 92 0.04 23.59 12.57
CA GLU A 92 1.45 23.57 12.17
C GLU A 92 2.00 22.15 11.96
N VAL A 93 1.41 21.14 12.61
CA VAL A 93 1.77 19.72 12.41
C VAL A 93 1.26 19.18 11.08
N PHE A 94 0.21 19.81 10.52
CA PHE A 94 -0.49 19.34 9.31
C PHE A 94 -0.43 20.37 8.16
N PRO A 95 0.74 20.88 7.78
CA PRO A 95 0.83 21.81 6.66
C PRO A 95 0.37 21.17 5.35
N ASP A 96 -0.12 21.96 4.40
CA ASP A 96 -0.53 21.44 3.08
C ASP A 96 0.65 20.92 2.26
N GLU A 97 1.82 21.55 2.41
CA GLU A 97 3.07 21.14 1.78
C GLU A 97 4.27 21.27 2.73
N LEU A 98 5.26 20.41 2.51
CA LEU A 98 6.56 20.60 3.15
C LEU A 98 7.31 21.73 2.44
N THR A 99 7.64 22.77 3.17
CA THR A 99 8.40 23.92 2.67
C THR A 99 9.84 23.85 3.16
N GLY A 100 10.77 23.60 2.24
CA GLY A 100 12.20 23.65 2.51
C GLY A 100 12.80 22.40 3.15
N LEU A 101 14.10 22.49 3.40
CA LEU A 101 14.89 21.39 4.00
C LEU A 101 14.49 21.19 5.48
N PRO A 102 14.52 19.93 5.96
CA PRO A 102 14.31 19.63 7.37
C PRO A 102 15.40 20.28 8.24
N LEU A 103 15.10 20.40 9.54
CA LEU A 103 16.07 20.89 10.53
C LEU A 103 17.30 19.99 10.58
N ASP A 104 18.41 20.58 11.00
CA ASP A 104 19.58 19.81 11.41
C ASP A 104 19.25 19.06 12.69
N ARG A 105 19.41 17.75 12.67
CA ARG A 105 19.11 16.86 13.78
C ARG A 105 20.38 16.13 14.20
N GLN A 106 20.39 15.61 15.42
CA GLN A 106 21.49 14.73 15.88
C GLN A 106 21.57 13.43 15.05
N VAL A 107 20.45 13.03 14.45
CA VAL A 107 20.37 11.86 13.55
C VAL A 107 20.37 12.36 12.13
N GLU A 108 21.38 11.96 11.36
CA GLU A 108 21.45 12.16 9.91
C GLU A 108 21.45 10.80 9.22
N PHE A 109 20.93 10.75 8.01
CA PHE A 109 20.96 9.53 7.22
C PHE A 109 22.37 9.28 6.64
N LYS A 110 22.96 8.14 6.97
CA LYS A 110 24.28 7.72 6.52
C LYS A 110 24.18 6.58 5.52
N ILE A 111 25.09 6.59 4.54
CA ILE A 111 25.22 5.52 3.54
C ILE A 111 26.64 4.93 3.66
N ASP A 112 26.79 3.98 4.57
CA ASP A 112 28.06 3.29 4.75
C ASP A 112 28.27 2.29 3.62
N LEU A 113 29.32 2.46 2.84
CA LEU A 113 29.65 1.59 1.72
C LEU A 113 30.62 0.49 2.15
N VAL A 114 30.53 -0.67 1.50
CA VAL A 114 31.51 -1.74 1.66
C VAL A 114 32.88 -1.21 1.20
N PRO A 115 33.98 -1.51 1.95
CA PRO A 115 35.30 -1.05 1.56
C PRO A 115 35.67 -1.44 0.12
N GLY A 116 36.18 -0.48 -0.66
CA GLY A 116 36.51 -0.69 -2.07
C GLY A 116 35.32 -0.65 -3.03
N ALA A 117 34.13 -0.26 -2.59
CA ALA A 117 32.99 -0.10 -3.47
C ALA A 117 33.24 0.98 -4.54
N ALA A 118 33.17 0.59 -5.80
CA ALA A 118 33.25 1.54 -6.92
C ALA A 118 31.89 2.16 -7.19
N PRO A 119 31.85 3.46 -7.59
CA PRO A 119 30.63 4.10 -8.02
C PRO A 119 29.96 3.39 -9.19
N VAL A 120 28.64 3.22 -9.09
CA VAL A 120 27.83 2.58 -10.13
C VAL A 120 26.90 3.63 -10.75
N ALA A 121 26.98 3.77 -12.08
CA ALA A 121 26.06 4.59 -12.84
C ALA A 121 25.40 3.74 -13.93
N ARG A 122 24.07 3.69 -13.94
CA ARG A 122 23.30 2.99 -14.97
C ARG A 122 22.68 3.98 -15.94
N ALA A 123 22.51 3.55 -17.18
CA ALA A 123 21.77 4.32 -18.18
C ALA A 123 20.32 4.52 -17.72
N PRO A 124 19.71 5.69 -17.97
CA PRO A 124 18.30 5.92 -17.68
C PRO A 124 17.41 4.92 -18.42
N TYR A 125 16.33 4.50 -17.76
CA TYR A 125 15.31 3.69 -18.42
C TYR A 125 14.57 4.48 -19.49
N ARG A 126 14.07 3.77 -20.49
CA ARG A 126 13.17 4.36 -21.49
C ARG A 126 11.82 4.62 -20.84
N LEU A 127 11.39 5.87 -20.85
CA LEU A 127 10.11 6.30 -20.31
C LEU A 127 9.12 6.60 -21.44
N ALA A 128 7.85 6.33 -21.23
CA ALA A 128 6.78 6.73 -22.11
C ALA A 128 6.58 8.27 -22.07
N PRO A 129 5.99 8.90 -23.12
CA PRO A 129 5.79 10.35 -23.15
C PRO A 129 5.02 10.90 -21.93
N ALA A 130 4.00 10.15 -21.45
CA ALA A 130 3.25 10.52 -20.25
C ALA A 130 4.12 10.49 -18.97
N GLU A 131 4.97 9.46 -18.83
CA GLU A 131 5.91 9.34 -17.71
C GLU A 131 6.97 10.44 -17.73
N MET A 132 7.40 10.85 -18.96
CA MET A 132 8.36 11.95 -19.11
C MET A 132 7.77 13.29 -18.68
N LYS A 133 6.51 13.57 -19.02
CA LYS A 133 5.82 14.78 -18.57
C LYS A 133 5.68 14.80 -17.04
N GLU A 134 5.27 13.69 -16.48
CA GLU A 134 5.14 13.52 -15.03
C GLU A 134 6.49 13.67 -14.31
N MET A 135 7.58 13.13 -14.93
CA MET A 135 8.92 13.27 -14.38
C MET A 135 9.35 14.73 -14.28
N MET A 136 9.06 15.55 -15.28
CA MET A 136 9.38 16.99 -15.24
C MET A 136 8.65 17.68 -14.10
N THR A 137 7.36 17.38 -13.92
CA THR A 137 6.55 17.96 -12.84
C THR A 137 7.11 17.58 -11.47
N GLN A 138 7.30 16.27 -11.20
CA GLN A 138 7.81 15.82 -9.90
C GLN A 138 9.27 16.24 -9.66
N LEU A 139 10.11 16.32 -10.71
CA LEU A 139 11.47 16.81 -10.59
C LEU A 139 11.50 18.30 -10.20
N GLN A 140 10.63 19.11 -10.81
CA GLN A 140 10.52 20.53 -10.49
C GLN A 140 10.03 20.73 -9.05
N GLU A 141 9.04 19.98 -8.62
CA GLU A 141 8.56 20.01 -7.23
C GLU A 141 9.68 19.70 -6.22
N LEU A 142 10.55 18.73 -6.51
CA LEU A 142 11.67 18.39 -5.64
C LEU A 142 12.75 19.48 -5.63
N LEU A 143 12.99 20.13 -6.79
CA LEU A 143 13.90 21.27 -6.89
C LEU A 143 13.38 22.50 -6.12
N ASP A 144 12.10 22.83 -6.30
CA ASP A 144 11.47 23.98 -5.63
C ASP A 144 11.44 23.82 -4.10
N LYS A 145 11.29 22.58 -3.62
CA LYS A 145 11.40 22.23 -2.20
C LYS A 145 12.85 22.18 -1.70
N GLY A 146 13.82 22.28 -2.59
CA GLY A 146 15.25 22.17 -2.23
C GLY A 146 15.67 20.75 -1.82
N PHE A 147 14.86 19.72 -2.08
CA PHE A 147 15.16 18.33 -1.69
C PHE A 147 16.23 17.69 -2.55
N ILE A 148 16.42 18.20 -3.78
CA ILE A 148 17.45 17.76 -4.72
C ILE A 148 18.23 18.97 -5.24
N ARG A 149 19.45 18.70 -5.72
CA ARG A 149 20.25 19.69 -6.46
C ARG A 149 20.99 19.03 -7.63
N PRO A 150 21.41 19.79 -8.64
CA PRO A 150 22.27 19.31 -9.72
C PRO A 150 23.53 18.64 -9.17
N SER A 151 24.03 17.62 -9.86
CA SER A 151 25.14 16.80 -9.40
C SER A 151 26.08 16.45 -10.54
N SER A 152 27.37 16.34 -10.21
CA SER A 152 28.42 15.76 -11.06
C SER A 152 28.98 14.45 -10.48
N SER A 153 28.23 13.81 -9.59
CA SER A 153 28.67 12.58 -8.92
C SER A 153 28.94 11.46 -9.92
N PRO A 154 29.95 10.59 -9.65
CA PRO A 154 30.16 9.38 -10.43
C PRO A 154 29.05 8.33 -10.24
N TRP A 155 28.23 8.45 -9.19
CA TRP A 155 27.05 7.63 -8.96
C TRP A 155 25.91 8.08 -9.86
N GLY A 156 25.01 7.16 -10.22
CA GLY A 156 23.84 7.54 -11.03
C GLY A 156 22.81 6.43 -11.13
N ALA A 157 21.81 6.47 -10.27
CA ALA A 157 20.67 5.55 -10.30
C ALA A 157 19.69 5.94 -11.41
N PRO A 158 19.05 4.99 -12.12
CA PRO A 158 17.99 5.29 -13.08
C PRO A 158 16.66 5.58 -12.39
N VAL A 159 15.77 6.29 -13.10
CA VAL A 159 14.42 6.61 -12.65
C VAL A 159 13.41 5.69 -13.31
N LEU A 160 12.40 5.26 -12.56
CA LEU A 160 11.26 4.49 -13.04
C LEU A 160 9.96 5.04 -12.46
N PHE A 161 8.82 4.71 -13.08
CA PHE A 161 7.51 5.09 -12.61
C PHE A 161 6.71 3.88 -12.15
N VAL A 162 5.96 4.07 -11.07
CA VAL A 162 5.04 3.07 -10.53
C VAL A 162 3.65 3.70 -10.47
N LYS A 163 2.66 3.00 -11.05
CA LYS A 163 1.27 3.42 -10.99
C LYS A 163 0.67 3.08 -9.62
N LYS A 164 0.12 4.08 -8.95
CA LYS A 164 -0.58 3.91 -7.67
C LYS A 164 -2.00 3.35 -7.90
N LYS A 165 -2.66 2.93 -6.81
CA LYS A 165 -4.04 2.43 -6.84
C LYS A 165 -5.05 3.47 -7.36
N ASP A 166 -4.80 4.75 -7.11
CA ASP A 166 -5.60 5.89 -7.58
C ASP A 166 -5.35 6.28 -9.04
N GLY A 167 -4.45 5.55 -9.73
CA GLY A 167 -4.06 5.79 -11.12
C GLY A 167 -2.95 6.82 -11.30
N SER A 168 -2.57 7.59 -10.28
CA SER A 168 -1.46 8.53 -10.34
C SER A 168 -0.11 7.80 -10.48
N MET A 169 0.88 8.47 -11.06
CA MET A 169 2.23 7.93 -11.21
C MET A 169 3.14 8.45 -10.08
N ARG A 170 3.97 7.57 -9.57
CA ARG A 170 5.00 7.91 -8.59
C ARG A 170 6.37 7.70 -9.18
N MET A 171 7.18 8.74 -9.19
CA MET A 171 8.60 8.65 -9.53
C MET A 171 9.34 7.85 -8.47
N CYS A 172 10.09 6.85 -8.88
CA CYS A 172 10.93 6.03 -8.02
C CYS A 172 12.36 6.01 -8.56
N ILE A 173 13.33 6.08 -7.67
CA ILE A 173 14.74 5.96 -8.02
C ILE A 173 15.19 4.54 -7.75
N ASP A 174 15.82 3.91 -8.71
CA ASP A 174 16.29 2.53 -8.58
C ASP A 174 17.67 2.46 -7.91
N PHE A 175 17.66 2.43 -6.60
CA PHE A 175 18.88 2.30 -5.80
C PHE A 175 19.36 0.85 -5.59
N ARG A 176 18.84 -0.14 -6.32
CA ARG A 176 19.21 -1.56 -6.11
C ARG A 176 20.71 -1.80 -6.21
N GLU A 177 21.41 -1.12 -7.11
CA GLU A 177 22.87 -1.29 -7.25
C GLU A 177 23.62 -0.66 -6.07
N LEU A 178 23.23 0.54 -5.64
CA LEU A 178 23.77 1.16 -4.44
C LEU A 178 23.51 0.28 -3.19
N ASN A 179 22.29 -0.25 -3.07
CA ASN A 179 21.91 -1.11 -1.95
C ASN A 179 22.75 -2.41 -1.86
N LYS A 180 23.26 -2.92 -2.99
CA LYS A 180 24.17 -4.10 -3.01
C LYS A 180 25.50 -3.82 -2.34
N VAL A 181 26.01 -2.59 -2.48
CA VAL A 181 27.31 -2.17 -1.93
C VAL A 181 27.17 -1.36 -0.64
N THR A 182 25.97 -1.18 -0.13
CA THR A 182 25.70 -0.54 1.16
C THR A 182 25.75 -1.56 2.29
N VAL A 183 26.47 -1.24 3.36
CA VAL A 183 26.47 -2.02 4.61
C VAL A 183 25.08 -1.94 5.22
N LYS A 184 24.43 -3.10 5.39
CA LYS A 184 23.05 -3.16 5.90
C LYS A 184 23.03 -2.91 7.39
N ASN A 185 22.23 -1.94 7.80
CA ASN A 185 21.93 -1.68 9.19
C ASN A 185 21.11 -2.84 9.79
N LYS A 186 21.44 -3.22 11.02
CA LYS A 186 20.75 -4.27 11.78
C LYS A 186 19.90 -3.69 12.91
N TYR A 187 19.32 -2.51 12.70
CA TYR A 187 18.43 -1.89 13.68
C TYR A 187 17.28 -2.86 14.03
N PRO A 188 17.02 -3.10 15.32
CA PRO A 188 15.97 -4.02 15.74
C PRO A 188 14.60 -3.44 15.41
N LEU A 189 13.94 -4.00 14.39
CA LEU A 189 12.54 -3.69 14.15
C LEU A 189 11.68 -4.43 15.18
N PRO A 190 10.69 -3.78 15.79
CA PRO A 190 9.80 -4.44 16.75
C PRO A 190 9.03 -5.58 16.07
N ARG A 191 8.77 -6.63 16.80
CA ARG A 191 7.92 -7.73 16.33
C ARG A 191 6.46 -7.27 16.35
N ILE A 192 5.72 -7.64 15.32
CA ILE A 192 4.31 -7.26 15.21
C ILE A 192 3.49 -7.79 16.39
N ASP A 193 3.80 -8.99 16.87
CA ASP A 193 3.13 -9.59 18.03
C ASP A 193 3.35 -8.75 19.29
N ASP A 194 4.59 -8.29 19.54
CA ASP A 194 4.92 -7.46 20.70
C ASP A 194 4.15 -6.12 20.66
N LEU A 195 3.97 -5.55 19.44
CA LEU A 195 3.18 -4.33 19.25
C LEU A 195 1.70 -4.55 19.54
N PHE A 196 1.15 -5.70 19.16
CA PHE A 196 -0.25 -6.03 19.45
C PHE A 196 -0.51 -6.31 20.92
N ASP A 197 0.45 -6.91 21.64
CA ASP A 197 0.32 -7.13 23.07
C ASP A 197 0.23 -5.81 23.84
N GLN A 198 0.92 -4.75 23.39
CA GLN A 198 0.81 -3.40 23.95
C GLN A 198 -0.59 -2.78 23.76
N LEU A 199 -1.26 -3.09 22.65
CA LEU A 199 -2.59 -2.55 22.33
C LEU A 199 -3.72 -3.23 23.14
N GLN A 200 -3.42 -4.29 23.90
CA GLN A 200 -4.44 -5.05 24.64
C GLN A 200 -5.15 -4.17 25.67
N GLY A 201 -6.48 -4.16 25.60
CA GLY A 201 -7.33 -3.39 26.50
C GLY A 201 -7.51 -1.91 26.13
N ALA A 202 -6.84 -1.43 25.10
CA ALA A 202 -7.09 -0.09 24.59
C ALA A 202 -8.46 0.00 23.91
N SER A 203 -9.13 1.14 24.08
CA SER A 203 -10.51 1.38 23.60
C SER A 203 -10.60 2.54 22.61
N TYR A 204 -9.58 3.39 22.57
CA TYR A 204 -9.48 4.56 21.70
C TYR A 204 -8.14 4.54 20.99
N PHE A 205 -8.19 4.86 19.71
CA PHE A 205 -7.04 4.82 18.83
C PHE A 205 -6.98 6.08 17.97
N SER A 206 -5.79 6.61 17.75
CA SER A 206 -5.52 7.60 16.70
C SER A 206 -4.27 7.20 15.95
N LYS A 207 -4.35 7.25 14.63
CA LYS A 207 -3.25 6.95 13.73
C LYS A 207 -2.77 8.21 13.06
N ILE A 208 -1.49 8.52 13.17
CA ILE A 208 -0.85 9.65 12.50
C ILE A 208 0.13 9.10 11.46
N ASP A 209 -0.09 9.44 10.17
CA ASP A 209 0.81 9.14 9.06
C ASP A 209 1.69 10.36 8.80
N LEU A 210 2.98 10.23 8.99
CA LEU A 210 3.91 11.31 8.73
C LEU A 210 3.99 11.59 7.23
N ARG A 211 4.02 12.89 6.85
CA ARG A 211 4.30 13.30 5.47
C ARG A 211 5.62 12.69 5.03
N PRO A 212 5.90 12.48 3.70
CA PRO A 212 6.99 11.57 3.29
C PRO A 212 8.10 11.56 4.33
N GLY A 213 7.93 10.69 5.35
CA GLY A 213 8.70 10.75 6.60
C GLY A 213 10.20 10.76 6.32
N TYR A 214 10.59 10.04 5.27
CA TYR A 214 11.97 9.98 4.83
C TYR A 214 12.52 11.34 4.38
N HIS A 215 11.75 12.19 3.73
CA HIS A 215 12.19 13.53 3.35
C HIS A 215 12.32 14.50 4.53
N GLN A 216 11.91 14.10 5.72
CA GLN A 216 12.10 14.88 6.95
C GLN A 216 13.43 14.59 7.66
N LEU A 217 14.29 13.77 7.06
CA LEU A 217 15.64 13.50 7.54
C LEU A 217 16.66 13.89 6.47
N LYS A 218 17.71 14.65 6.85
CA LYS A 218 18.80 15.01 5.96
C LYS A 218 19.72 13.83 5.71
N VAL A 219 20.26 13.78 4.50
CA VAL A 219 21.41 12.91 4.19
C VAL A 219 22.66 13.62 4.63
N ARG A 220 23.58 12.90 5.28
CA ARG A 220 24.90 13.41 5.64
C ARG A 220 25.59 13.98 4.40
N GLU A 221 26.21 15.14 4.50
CA GLU A 221 26.73 15.87 3.35
C GLU A 221 27.71 15.03 2.51
N GLU A 222 28.57 14.26 3.16
CA GLU A 222 29.52 13.35 2.51
C GLU A 222 28.85 12.24 1.70
N ASP A 223 27.64 11.83 2.08
CA ASP A 223 26.88 10.74 1.46
C ASP A 223 25.89 11.23 0.39
N THR A 224 25.64 12.56 0.30
CA THR A 224 24.75 13.09 -0.73
C THR A 224 25.15 12.70 -2.16
N PRO A 225 26.46 12.61 -2.53
CA PRO A 225 26.86 12.12 -3.84
C PRO A 225 26.39 10.70 -4.17
N ASN A 226 26.24 9.83 -3.16
CA ASN A 226 25.83 8.45 -3.32
C ASN A 226 24.34 8.34 -3.72
N THR A 227 23.53 9.34 -3.38
CA THR A 227 22.10 9.41 -3.70
C THR A 227 21.80 9.89 -5.13
N ALA A 228 22.85 10.08 -5.93
CA ALA A 228 22.71 10.67 -7.26
C ALA A 228 21.90 9.79 -8.22
N PHE A 229 21.07 10.43 -9.01
CA PHE A 229 20.23 9.78 -10.01
C PHE A 229 20.26 10.53 -11.35
N ARG A 230 20.03 9.79 -12.42
CA ARG A 230 20.12 10.29 -13.80
C ARG A 230 18.75 10.30 -14.46
N THR A 231 18.45 11.42 -15.06
CA THR A 231 17.29 11.60 -15.93
C THR A 231 17.74 12.03 -17.33
N ARG A 232 16.83 12.06 -18.26
CA ARG A 232 17.09 12.67 -19.59
C ARG A 232 17.41 14.16 -19.48
N TYR A 233 16.93 14.83 -18.44
CA TYR A 233 17.02 16.29 -18.27
C TYR A 233 18.18 16.74 -17.40
N GLY A 234 18.90 15.81 -16.80
CA GLY A 234 20.05 16.13 -15.97
C GLY A 234 20.37 15.06 -14.93
N HIS A 235 21.39 15.36 -14.19
CA HIS A 235 21.91 14.55 -13.10
C HIS A 235 21.70 15.30 -11.80
N TYR A 236 21.06 14.68 -10.82
CA TYR A 236 20.65 15.28 -9.56
C TYR A 236 21.04 14.39 -8.38
N LYS A 237 21.14 14.97 -7.18
CA LYS A 237 21.34 14.23 -5.93
C LYS A 237 20.39 14.73 -4.86
N PHE A 238 20.00 13.85 -3.96
CA PHE A 238 19.15 14.18 -2.83
C PHE A 238 19.96 14.80 -1.68
N LEU A 239 19.38 15.81 -1.02
CA LEU A 239 19.85 16.38 0.24
C LEU A 239 19.06 15.80 1.42
N VAL A 240 17.91 15.23 1.15
CA VAL A 240 17.04 14.56 2.12
C VAL A 240 17.01 13.06 1.82
N MET A 241 16.71 12.24 2.81
CA MET A 241 16.67 10.79 2.66
C MET A 241 15.60 10.37 1.65
N PRO A 242 15.97 9.77 0.50
CA PRO A 242 15.00 9.34 -0.50
C PRO A 242 14.42 7.96 -0.17
N PHE A 243 13.31 7.62 -0.80
CA PHE A 243 12.78 6.27 -0.81
C PHE A 243 13.66 5.31 -1.61
N GLY A 244 13.66 4.04 -1.23
CA GLY A 244 14.35 2.97 -1.96
C GLY A 244 15.76 2.64 -1.47
N LEU A 245 16.31 3.37 -0.50
CA LEU A 245 17.57 3.05 0.17
C LEU A 245 17.35 1.98 1.25
N THR A 246 18.25 0.99 1.32
CA THR A 246 18.12 -0.19 2.19
C THR A 246 18.04 0.15 3.67
N ASN A 247 18.77 1.18 4.11
CA ASN A 247 18.86 1.57 5.53
C ASN A 247 17.86 2.68 5.91
N ALA A 248 17.07 3.21 4.97
CA ALA A 248 16.13 4.30 5.24
C ALA A 248 15.08 3.94 6.31
N PRO A 249 14.43 2.76 6.27
CA PRO A 249 13.50 2.38 7.33
C PRO A 249 14.13 2.34 8.71
N ALA A 250 15.35 1.79 8.81
CA ALA A 250 16.09 1.68 10.07
C ALA A 250 16.46 3.04 10.66
N ALA A 251 16.98 3.95 9.84
CA ALA A 251 17.33 5.31 10.25
C ALA A 251 16.10 6.11 10.71
N PHE A 252 14.97 5.94 10.01
CA PHE A 252 13.74 6.61 10.38
C PHE A 252 13.15 6.05 11.67
N MET A 253 13.21 4.72 11.88
CA MET A 253 12.82 4.09 13.14
C MET A 253 13.69 4.58 14.31
N ASP A 254 15.01 4.72 14.12
CA ASP A 254 15.90 5.27 15.15
C ASP A 254 15.50 6.71 15.52
N LEU A 255 15.25 7.56 14.53
CA LEU A 255 14.76 8.91 14.74
C LEU A 255 13.46 8.90 15.56
N MET A 256 12.47 8.15 15.11
CA MET A 256 11.14 8.13 15.73
C MET A 256 11.15 7.53 17.13
N ASN A 257 11.96 6.50 17.37
CA ASN A 257 12.12 5.93 18.71
C ASN A 257 12.77 6.92 19.68
N ARG A 258 13.71 7.74 19.22
CA ARG A 258 14.31 8.81 20.04
C ARG A 258 13.30 9.92 20.34
N VAL A 259 12.58 10.37 19.32
CA VAL A 259 11.58 11.43 19.46
C VAL A 259 10.44 10.96 20.37
N CYS A 260 9.86 9.81 20.11
CA CYS A 260 8.72 9.29 20.86
C CYS A 260 9.10 8.57 22.16
N HIS A 261 10.38 8.51 22.54
CA HIS A 261 10.89 7.77 23.70
C HIS A 261 10.08 7.96 24.99
N PRO A 262 9.63 9.18 25.36
CA PRO A 262 8.85 9.39 26.59
C PRO A 262 7.50 8.67 26.61
N PHE A 263 6.94 8.34 25.44
CA PHE A 263 5.59 7.81 25.24
C PHE A 263 5.58 6.34 24.77
N LEU A 264 6.74 5.81 24.34
CA LEU A 264 6.85 4.41 23.94
C LEU A 264 6.47 3.49 25.10
N ASP A 265 5.83 2.35 24.77
CA ASP A 265 5.35 1.32 25.70
C ASP A 265 4.27 1.81 26.69
N LYS A 266 3.87 3.09 26.65
CA LYS A 266 2.83 3.68 27.49
C LYS A 266 1.54 3.97 26.73
N CYS A 267 1.65 4.73 25.65
CA CYS A 267 0.50 5.19 24.86
C CYS A 267 0.81 5.37 23.35
N VAL A 268 2.04 5.12 22.94
CA VAL A 268 2.49 5.29 21.55
C VAL A 268 3.21 4.06 21.06
N ILE A 269 2.84 3.62 19.89
CA ILE A 269 3.58 2.67 19.07
C ILE A 269 4.04 3.39 17.81
N VAL A 270 5.28 3.19 17.45
CA VAL A 270 5.86 3.68 16.20
C VAL A 270 6.22 2.51 15.29
N PHE A 271 5.81 2.59 14.04
CA PHE A 271 6.24 1.64 13.02
C PHE A 271 6.50 2.37 11.70
N ILE A 272 7.76 2.65 11.43
CA ILE A 272 8.24 3.44 10.30
C ILE A 272 7.55 4.82 10.29
N ASP A 273 6.72 5.13 9.29
CA ASP A 273 6.04 6.41 9.12
C ASP A 273 4.72 6.52 9.94
N ASP A 274 4.24 5.41 10.50
CA ASP A 274 2.98 5.33 11.23
C ASP A 274 3.21 5.50 12.75
N ILE A 275 2.53 6.46 13.36
CA ILE A 275 2.44 6.63 14.81
C ILE A 275 1.04 6.24 15.25
N MET A 276 0.94 5.24 16.12
CA MET A 276 -0.31 4.79 16.72
C MET A 276 -0.38 5.27 18.16
N ILE A 277 -1.39 6.07 18.48
CA ILE A 277 -1.71 6.49 19.84
C ILE A 277 -2.87 5.63 20.33
N TYR A 278 -2.75 5.06 21.53
CA TYR A 278 -3.76 4.18 22.10
C TYR A 278 -4.01 4.52 23.57
N SER A 279 -5.25 4.32 24.03
CA SER A 279 -5.66 4.64 25.40
C SER A 279 -6.86 3.81 25.84
N ARG A 280 -7.05 3.67 27.15
CA ARG A 280 -8.16 2.91 27.73
C ARG A 280 -9.43 3.74 27.84
N SER A 281 -9.33 5.01 28.17
CA SER A 281 -10.44 5.96 28.27
C SER A 281 -10.35 7.09 27.25
N ARG A 282 -11.42 7.86 27.12
CA ARG A 282 -11.48 9.01 26.24
C ARG A 282 -10.63 10.15 26.78
N GLU A 283 -10.66 10.35 28.06
CA GLU A 283 -9.95 11.40 28.78
C GLU A 283 -8.44 11.20 28.66
N GLU A 284 -7.96 9.97 28.93
CA GLU A 284 -6.56 9.62 28.70
C GLU A 284 -6.13 9.83 27.24
N HIS A 285 -7.03 9.51 26.30
CA HIS A 285 -6.71 9.64 24.86
C HIS A 285 -6.56 11.11 24.47
N GLU A 286 -7.33 12.00 25.09
CA GLU A 286 -7.22 13.44 24.92
C GLU A 286 -5.86 13.97 25.35
N GLU A 287 -5.38 13.55 26.50
CA GLU A 287 -4.08 13.94 27.05
C GLU A 287 -2.92 13.36 26.21
N HIS A 288 -3.01 12.08 25.83
CA HIS A 288 -2.00 11.43 25.02
C HIS A 288 -1.90 12.06 23.63
N LEU A 289 -3.03 12.33 22.99
CA LEU A 289 -3.07 12.94 21.66
C LEU A 289 -2.46 14.35 21.70
N ARG A 290 -2.82 15.17 22.72
CA ARG A 290 -2.26 16.51 22.93
C ARG A 290 -0.73 16.45 23.10
N SER A 291 -0.25 15.60 23.97
CA SER A 291 1.18 15.45 24.27
C SER A 291 1.98 15.01 23.03
N VAL A 292 1.44 14.10 22.23
CA VAL A 292 2.11 13.65 20.99
C VAL A 292 2.10 14.76 19.94
N LEU A 293 1.02 15.51 19.79
CA LEU A 293 0.97 16.63 18.84
C LEU A 293 1.91 17.77 19.24
N GLU A 294 2.03 18.07 20.54
CA GLU A 294 3.04 19.01 21.05
C GLU A 294 4.46 18.56 20.75
N LEU A 295 4.75 17.27 20.95
CA LEU A 295 6.04 16.68 20.61
C LEU A 295 6.34 16.82 19.11
N LEU A 296 5.40 16.47 18.24
CA LEU A 296 5.57 16.59 16.79
C LEU A 296 5.79 18.06 16.37
N LYS A 297 5.08 19.01 17.00
CA LYS A 297 5.24 20.44 16.78
C LYS A 297 6.63 20.91 17.20
N SER A 298 7.09 20.56 18.40
CA SER A 298 8.41 20.96 18.93
C SER A 298 9.56 20.38 18.10
N GLU A 299 9.40 19.14 17.64
CA GLU A 299 10.35 18.44 16.79
C GLU A 299 10.23 18.81 15.31
N LYS A 300 9.27 19.66 14.93
CA LYS A 300 8.97 20.03 13.53
C LYS A 300 8.86 18.79 12.63
N LEU A 301 8.12 17.81 13.11
CA LEU A 301 7.71 16.63 12.35
C LEU A 301 6.30 16.86 11.83
N PHE A 302 6.12 16.64 10.55
CA PHE A 302 4.89 16.98 9.86
C PHE A 302 4.12 15.73 9.46
N ALA A 303 2.80 15.77 9.63
CA ALA A 303 1.89 14.70 9.29
C ALA A 303 0.98 15.06 8.10
N LYS A 304 0.45 14.05 7.42
CA LYS A 304 -0.51 14.22 6.33
C LYS A 304 -1.92 14.01 6.84
N PHE A 305 -2.65 15.09 7.15
CA PHE A 305 -4.00 15.01 7.73
C PHE A 305 -4.94 14.05 6.98
N SER A 306 -4.93 14.06 5.64
CA SER A 306 -5.80 13.20 4.82
C SER A 306 -5.56 11.69 4.97
N LYS A 307 -4.47 11.29 5.61
CA LYS A 307 -4.10 9.91 5.91
C LYS A 307 -4.14 9.58 7.40
N CYS A 308 -4.35 10.60 8.24
CA CYS A 308 -4.49 10.43 9.67
C CYS A 308 -5.93 10.05 10.02
N GLU A 309 -6.07 9.27 11.05
CA GLU A 309 -7.36 8.83 11.58
C GLU A 309 -7.37 9.06 13.10
N PHE A 310 -8.42 9.69 13.60
CA PHE A 310 -8.50 10.11 14.99
C PHE A 310 -9.76 9.58 15.68
N TRP A 311 -9.68 9.33 16.97
CA TRP A 311 -10.81 8.96 17.83
C TRP A 311 -11.52 7.66 17.41
N LEU A 312 -10.76 6.71 16.91
CA LEU A 312 -11.30 5.42 16.46
C LEU A 312 -11.54 4.47 17.63
N ARG A 313 -12.57 3.62 17.49
CA ARG A 313 -12.80 2.45 18.36
C ARG A 313 -12.21 1.17 17.81
N GLU A 314 -11.91 1.19 16.53
CA GLU A 314 -11.30 0.11 15.77
C GLU A 314 -10.36 0.71 14.74
N VAL A 315 -9.15 0.20 14.62
CA VAL A 315 -8.12 0.77 13.75
C VAL A 315 -7.46 -0.30 12.90
N GLN A 316 -7.17 0.06 11.64
CA GLN A 316 -6.35 -0.78 10.76
C GLN A 316 -4.86 -0.47 10.99
N PHE A 317 -4.13 -1.49 11.45
CA PHE A 317 -2.70 -1.38 11.73
C PHE A 317 -1.96 -2.63 11.29
N LEU A 318 -0.91 -2.48 10.50
CA LEU A 318 -0.04 -3.55 10.00
C LEU A 318 -0.79 -4.74 9.38
N GLY A 319 -1.87 -4.47 8.62
CA GLY A 319 -2.67 -5.51 7.97
C GLY A 319 -3.63 -6.26 8.90
N HIS A 320 -3.90 -5.70 10.06
CA HIS A 320 -4.87 -6.20 11.03
C HIS A 320 -5.83 -5.11 11.45
N VAL A 321 -6.98 -5.53 11.92
CA VAL A 321 -8.00 -4.66 12.51
C VAL A 321 -7.96 -4.89 14.02
N VAL A 322 -7.59 -3.87 14.76
CA VAL A 322 -7.43 -3.88 16.22
C VAL A 322 -8.60 -3.16 16.87
N SER A 323 -9.23 -3.79 17.82
CA SER A 323 -10.31 -3.22 18.66
C SER A 323 -10.08 -3.60 20.11
N LYS A 324 -10.86 -3.02 21.03
CA LYS A 324 -10.76 -3.30 22.48
C LYS A 324 -10.71 -4.78 22.83
N ASN A 325 -11.52 -5.60 22.14
CA ASN A 325 -11.78 -6.99 22.52
C ASN A 325 -11.19 -8.00 21.52
N SER A 326 -10.66 -7.57 20.38
CA SER A 326 -10.21 -8.49 19.34
C SER A 326 -9.19 -7.87 18.39
N ILE A 327 -8.31 -8.73 17.91
CA ILE A 327 -7.44 -8.46 16.77
C ILE A 327 -7.87 -9.42 15.67
N LYS A 328 -8.14 -8.89 14.48
CA LYS A 328 -8.59 -9.67 13.31
C LYS A 328 -7.69 -9.37 12.13
N VAL A 329 -7.60 -10.30 11.20
CA VAL A 329 -6.93 -10.04 9.92
C VAL A 329 -7.77 -9.06 9.11
N ASP A 330 -7.11 -8.14 8.43
CA ASP A 330 -7.76 -7.16 7.56
C ASP A 330 -8.51 -7.86 6.41
N PRO A 331 -9.82 -7.64 6.23
CA PRO A 331 -10.65 -8.32 5.23
C PRO A 331 -10.06 -8.35 3.81
N PRO A 332 -9.52 -7.26 3.24
CA PRO A 332 -8.83 -7.29 1.96
C PRO A 332 -7.68 -8.30 1.86
N LYS A 333 -6.99 -8.58 2.97
CA LYS A 333 -5.91 -9.57 3.01
C LYS A 333 -6.45 -11.00 2.96
N ILE A 334 -7.56 -11.23 3.63
CA ILE A 334 -8.27 -12.54 3.58
C ILE A 334 -8.76 -12.80 2.15
N GLU A 335 -9.32 -11.80 1.48
CA GLU A 335 -9.80 -11.93 0.10
C GLU A 335 -8.67 -12.29 -0.87
N VAL A 336 -7.48 -11.75 -0.70
CA VAL A 336 -6.31 -12.08 -1.52
C VAL A 336 -5.96 -13.57 -1.38
N ILE A 337 -5.99 -14.12 -0.16
CA ILE A 337 -5.72 -15.55 0.08
C ILE A 337 -6.85 -16.41 -0.49
N ARG A 338 -8.10 -16.04 -0.24
CA ARG A 338 -9.29 -16.76 -0.73
C ARG A 338 -9.35 -16.84 -2.25
N ASN A 339 -8.91 -15.80 -2.95
CA ASN A 339 -8.91 -15.71 -4.40
C ASN A 339 -7.58 -16.14 -5.02
N TRP A 340 -6.68 -16.74 -4.23
CA TRP A 340 -5.40 -17.23 -4.75
C TRP A 340 -5.64 -18.43 -5.68
N GLU A 341 -5.06 -18.39 -6.88
CA GLU A 341 -5.11 -19.55 -7.76
C GLU A 341 -4.26 -20.70 -7.19
N PRO A 342 -4.70 -21.97 -7.31
CA PRO A 342 -3.90 -23.10 -6.85
C PRO A 342 -2.46 -23.03 -7.39
N PRO A 343 -1.45 -23.10 -6.52
CA PRO A 343 -0.06 -23.07 -6.95
C PRO A 343 0.29 -24.17 -7.94
N ARG A 344 1.08 -23.84 -8.96
CA ARG A 344 1.50 -24.79 -10.02
C ARG A 344 2.97 -25.19 -9.93
N SER A 345 3.70 -24.60 -9.00
CA SER A 345 5.14 -24.86 -8.82
C SER A 345 5.54 -24.79 -7.35
N PRO A 346 6.65 -25.44 -6.95
CA PRO A 346 7.18 -25.35 -5.58
C PRO A 346 7.48 -23.91 -5.14
N THR A 347 7.81 -23.02 -6.08
CA THR A 347 8.07 -21.62 -5.80
C THR A 347 6.77 -20.87 -5.47
N GLU A 348 5.70 -21.13 -6.20
CA GLU A 348 4.39 -20.57 -5.93
C GLU A 348 3.81 -21.08 -4.61
N VAL A 349 4.01 -22.38 -4.29
CA VAL A 349 3.65 -22.94 -2.98
C VAL A 349 4.37 -22.20 -1.85
N ARG A 350 5.68 -21.92 -1.99
CA ARG A 350 6.42 -21.14 -0.98
C ARG A 350 5.87 -19.73 -0.85
N SER A 351 5.49 -19.09 -1.96
CA SER A 351 4.88 -17.76 -1.96
C SER A 351 3.53 -17.75 -1.25
N PHE A 352 2.67 -18.75 -1.55
CA PHE A 352 1.39 -18.93 -0.88
C PHE A 352 1.54 -19.18 0.61
N LEU A 353 2.41 -20.15 1.00
CA LEU A 353 2.68 -20.46 2.41
C LEU A 353 3.32 -19.29 3.16
N GLY A 354 4.14 -18.48 2.48
CA GLY A 354 4.68 -17.25 3.06
C GLY A 354 3.61 -16.21 3.36
N LEU A 355 2.64 -16.05 2.44
CA LEU A 355 1.53 -15.13 2.63
C LEU A 355 0.55 -15.63 3.71
N ALA A 356 0.14 -16.89 3.64
CA ALA A 356 -0.76 -17.50 4.62
C ALA A 356 -0.10 -17.59 6.00
N GLY A 357 1.18 -17.91 6.06
CA GLY A 357 1.97 -18.00 7.28
C GLY A 357 2.11 -16.69 8.05
N TYR A 358 1.99 -15.54 7.38
CA TYR A 358 1.92 -14.25 8.06
C TYR A 358 0.70 -14.15 9.01
N HIS A 359 -0.35 -14.91 8.72
CA HIS A 359 -1.58 -14.94 9.52
C HIS A 359 -1.75 -16.22 10.36
N LEU A 360 -0.67 -17.00 10.55
CA LEU A 360 -0.73 -18.31 11.24
C LEU A 360 -1.37 -18.26 12.63
N LYS A 361 -1.20 -17.14 13.36
CA LYS A 361 -1.78 -16.91 14.70
C LYS A 361 -3.31 -16.93 14.71
N PHE A 362 -3.93 -16.63 13.56
CA PHE A 362 -5.40 -16.56 13.38
C PHE A 362 -5.98 -17.81 12.74
N ILE A 363 -5.14 -18.80 12.39
CA ILE A 363 -5.56 -20.05 11.75
C ILE A 363 -5.26 -21.19 12.69
N GLN A 364 -6.33 -21.79 13.23
CA GLN A 364 -6.21 -22.95 14.09
C GLN A 364 -5.54 -24.12 13.34
N ASP A 365 -4.59 -24.79 13.98
CA ASP A 365 -3.86 -25.95 13.42
C ASP A 365 -3.15 -25.66 12.08
N PHE A 366 -2.71 -24.41 11.83
CA PHE A 366 -2.06 -24.01 10.58
C PHE A 366 -0.96 -24.97 10.13
N SER A 367 -0.10 -25.41 11.03
CA SER A 367 1.01 -26.33 10.72
C SER A 367 0.49 -27.67 10.15
N ARG A 368 -0.60 -28.20 10.67
CA ARG A 368 -1.22 -29.43 10.19
C ARG A 368 -1.85 -29.23 8.81
N ILE A 369 -2.58 -28.13 8.64
CA ILE A 369 -3.20 -27.77 7.35
C ILE A 369 -2.12 -27.54 6.28
N ALA A 370 -1.04 -26.85 6.61
CA ALA A 370 0.03 -26.51 5.67
C ALA A 370 0.97 -27.70 5.31
N THR A 371 0.93 -28.79 6.07
CA THR A 371 1.83 -29.95 5.87
C THR A 371 1.82 -30.54 4.45
N PRO A 372 0.67 -30.79 3.79
CA PRO A 372 0.64 -31.31 2.43
C PRO A 372 1.29 -30.36 1.42
N LEU A 373 1.08 -29.05 1.58
CA LEU A 373 1.68 -28.02 0.72
C LEU A 373 3.19 -27.91 0.96
N ALA A 374 3.61 -27.91 2.24
CA ALA A 374 5.02 -27.86 2.60
C ALA A 374 5.81 -29.05 2.04
N ALA A 375 5.20 -30.24 1.94
CA ALA A 375 5.80 -31.42 1.35
C ALA A 375 6.21 -31.22 -0.12
N LEU A 376 5.44 -30.44 -0.90
CA LEU A 376 5.75 -30.11 -2.30
C LEU A 376 6.96 -29.20 -2.47
N THR A 377 7.42 -28.56 -1.41
CA THR A 377 8.58 -27.65 -1.45
C THR A 377 9.92 -28.34 -1.19
N LYS A 378 9.90 -29.64 -0.83
CA LYS A 378 11.12 -30.43 -0.54
C LYS A 378 11.86 -30.76 -1.84
N LYS A 379 13.20 -30.72 -1.77
CA LYS A 379 14.12 -30.83 -2.92
C LYS A 379 13.98 -32.13 -3.74
N ASN A 380 13.52 -33.21 -3.10
CA ASN A 380 13.47 -34.56 -3.70
C ASN A 380 12.04 -35.05 -3.97
N ASN A 381 11.02 -34.21 -3.79
CA ASN A 381 9.64 -34.59 -4.06
C ASN A 381 9.24 -34.18 -5.48
N LYS A 382 8.62 -35.10 -6.20
CA LYS A 382 7.93 -34.79 -7.45
C LYS A 382 6.74 -33.90 -7.12
N TYR A 383 6.54 -32.85 -7.92
CA TYR A 383 5.40 -31.97 -7.75
C TYR A 383 4.15 -32.68 -8.24
N GLU A 384 3.28 -33.09 -7.32
CA GLU A 384 1.97 -33.69 -7.61
C GLU A 384 0.90 -33.02 -6.76
N TRP A 385 -0.06 -32.40 -7.42
CA TRP A 385 -1.18 -31.74 -6.75
C TRP A 385 -2.32 -32.73 -6.60
N THR A 386 -2.67 -33.07 -5.38
CA THR A 386 -3.72 -34.06 -5.03
C THR A 386 -4.83 -33.39 -4.22
N GLU A 387 -5.89 -34.13 -3.90
CA GLU A 387 -6.99 -33.66 -3.07
C GLU A 387 -6.52 -33.13 -1.69
N ALA A 388 -5.43 -33.70 -1.15
CA ALA A 388 -4.88 -33.25 0.12
C ALA A 388 -4.27 -31.83 0.01
N GLN A 389 -3.66 -31.48 -1.11
CA GLN A 389 -3.17 -30.14 -1.38
C GLN A 389 -4.30 -29.16 -1.65
N GLU A 390 -5.30 -29.59 -2.39
CA GLU A 390 -6.50 -28.79 -2.68
C GLU A 390 -7.25 -28.43 -1.39
N ALA A 391 -7.42 -29.40 -0.48
CA ALA A 391 -8.06 -29.17 0.82
C ALA A 391 -7.24 -28.27 1.76
N ALA A 392 -5.92 -28.18 1.53
CA ALA A 392 -4.99 -27.37 2.35
C ALA A 392 -4.78 -25.94 1.80
N CYS A 393 -5.22 -25.70 0.58
CA CYS A 393 -5.12 -24.42 -0.10
C CYS A 393 -6.42 -23.61 0.03
#